data_36411c0dad0ce978ac942bd7d1b62a80
#
_entry.id   36411c0dad0ce978ac942bd7d1b62a80
#
_cell.length_a   1.000
_cell.length_b   1.000
_cell.length_c   1.000
_cell.angle_alpha   90.00
_cell.angle_beta   90.00
_cell.angle_gamma   90.00
#
_symmetry.space_group_name_H-M   'P 1'
#
loop_
_entity.id
_entity.type
_entity.pdbx_description
1 polymer ?
#
loop_
_entity_poly.entity_id
_entity_poly.type
_entity_poly.pdbx_seq_one_letter_code
_entity_poly.pdbx_strand_id
1 'polypeptide(L)'
;MLVVTAEQMRELDRLTIERFGVPSLTLMERAGEAIAEAILKRFSAIAKRGVLIVAGKGNNGGDGLVVARLLKKKRIPCEVALLARQEDLSPDASHNLLGFKKLKGKVTEISPDGIDLLGQRLTRSRLLVDAIFGTGMKNDVRGLFADAITLMNASGQPIVAVDVPSGLDSEMGTPLGVAIQAEMTVALGYPKLGEVTYPGLGYVGDLVVAEIGIDPRAVAQVAPGSELLERRGISWLVPRRAADSHKGNYGHLLIVAGSRGKTGAAVLACRAAMRSGAGLVTLAAPGSLNSIFATSLVEVMTEPLRENSREEMEPLSDDEWRVLLERKNALLFGPGIGVAVNGATQNTLRWLLRHLAMPWVIDADGLNNLALGLTHLRHAKTAPILTPHPGEMARLIGKDTAAVNADRIGIARAFAVEHRCHLVLKGARTVIATPQGKIFINPTGNAGMASAGMGDVLAGILTALLGQGLNAEDAMKLGVYLHGFIGDRVAAASGEVGLIASDIINGLPAGLSALAAAKS
;
A
#
# COMPACT_ATOMS: atom_id res chain seq x y z
N MET A 1 -10.68 1.91 -1.09
CA MET A 1 -11.09 0.87 -2.07
C MET A 1 -10.71 -0.49 -1.54
N LEU A 2 -11.64 -1.47 -1.55
CA LEU A 2 -11.32 -2.85 -1.13
C LEU A 2 -10.28 -3.48 -2.04
N VAL A 3 -9.41 -4.31 -1.46
CA VAL A 3 -8.42 -5.14 -2.14
C VAL A 3 -8.60 -6.57 -1.65
N VAL A 4 -8.56 -7.53 -2.55
CA VAL A 4 -8.89 -8.92 -2.24
C VAL A 4 -7.76 -9.89 -2.54
N THR A 5 -7.78 -11.07 -1.91
CA THR A 5 -6.98 -12.22 -2.37
C THR A 5 -7.68 -12.91 -3.54
N ALA A 6 -6.95 -13.75 -4.28
CA ALA A 6 -7.56 -14.60 -5.32
C ALA A 6 -8.66 -15.52 -4.76
N GLU A 7 -8.49 -16.01 -3.55
CA GLU A 7 -9.48 -16.85 -2.87
C GLU A 7 -10.74 -16.05 -2.54
N GLN A 8 -10.59 -14.85 -1.98
CA GLN A 8 -11.70 -13.96 -1.69
C GLN A 8 -12.46 -13.57 -2.97
N MET A 9 -11.76 -13.27 -4.07
CA MET A 9 -12.42 -12.95 -5.33
C MET A 9 -13.24 -14.11 -5.87
N ARG A 10 -12.69 -15.33 -5.86
CA ARG A 10 -13.43 -16.54 -6.24
C ARG A 10 -14.66 -16.76 -5.39
N GLU A 11 -14.57 -16.53 -4.09
CA GLU A 11 -15.72 -16.69 -3.19
C GLU A 11 -16.78 -15.61 -3.41
N LEU A 12 -16.37 -14.37 -3.72
CA LEU A 12 -17.27 -13.29 -4.13
C LEU A 12 -18.04 -13.64 -5.40
N ASP A 13 -17.35 -14.16 -6.42
CA ASP A 13 -17.95 -14.62 -7.66
C ASP A 13 -18.93 -15.77 -7.40
N ARG A 14 -18.48 -16.79 -6.65
CA ARG A 14 -19.29 -17.97 -6.33
C ARG A 14 -20.59 -17.57 -5.60
N LEU A 15 -20.50 -16.74 -4.56
CA LEU A 15 -21.66 -16.27 -3.82
C LEU A 15 -22.59 -15.43 -4.70
N THR A 16 -22.04 -14.56 -5.53
CA THR A 16 -22.81 -13.71 -6.44
C THR A 16 -23.59 -14.56 -7.45
N ILE A 17 -22.97 -15.62 -7.99
CA ILE A 17 -23.59 -16.50 -8.98
C ILE A 17 -24.56 -17.47 -8.31
N GLU A 18 -24.07 -18.29 -7.37
CA GLU A 18 -24.82 -19.43 -6.85
C GLU A 18 -25.87 -19.04 -5.81
N ARG A 19 -25.53 -18.10 -4.92
CA ARG A 19 -26.41 -17.71 -3.82
C ARG A 19 -27.32 -16.54 -4.16
N PHE A 20 -26.80 -15.55 -4.88
CA PHE A 20 -27.54 -14.33 -5.19
C PHE A 20 -28.11 -14.31 -6.61
N GLY A 21 -27.86 -15.35 -7.41
CA GLY A 21 -28.57 -15.63 -8.65
C GLY A 21 -28.17 -14.73 -9.83
N VAL A 22 -27.01 -14.11 -9.81
CA VAL A 22 -26.48 -13.33 -10.97
C VAL A 22 -25.84 -14.34 -11.95
N PRO A 23 -26.35 -14.47 -13.19
CA PRO A 23 -25.77 -15.42 -14.14
C PRO A 23 -24.30 -15.11 -14.45
N SER A 24 -23.43 -16.13 -14.53
CA SER A 24 -22.00 -15.98 -14.84
C SER A 24 -21.76 -15.25 -16.15
N LEU A 25 -22.56 -15.55 -17.20
CA LEU A 25 -22.52 -14.84 -18.47
C LEU A 25 -22.81 -13.33 -18.33
N THR A 26 -23.62 -12.93 -17.36
CA THR A 26 -23.89 -11.49 -17.10
C THR A 26 -22.66 -10.80 -16.51
N LEU A 27 -21.96 -11.45 -15.55
CA LEU A 27 -20.73 -10.92 -14.99
C LEU A 27 -19.65 -10.81 -16.07
N MET A 28 -19.49 -11.86 -16.91
CA MET A 28 -18.54 -11.89 -18.03
C MET A 28 -18.86 -10.83 -19.09
N GLU A 29 -20.14 -10.59 -19.41
CA GLU A 29 -20.53 -9.53 -20.34
C GLU A 29 -20.14 -8.13 -19.81
N ARG A 30 -20.45 -7.85 -18.53
CA ARG A 30 -20.07 -6.58 -17.88
C ARG A 30 -18.56 -6.39 -17.80
N ALA A 31 -17.82 -7.47 -17.52
CA ALA A 31 -16.35 -7.45 -17.53
C ALA A 31 -15.83 -7.06 -18.91
N GLY A 32 -16.27 -7.74 -19.97
CA GLY A 32 -15.87 -7.42 -21.33
C GLY A 32 -16.29 -6.02 -21.79
N GLU A 33 -17.47 -5.53 -21.38
CA GLU A 33 -17.92 -4.15 -21.64
C GLU A 33 -16.97 -3.12 -21.01
N ALA A 34 -16.65 -3.28 -19.72
CA ALA A 34 -15.76 -2.37 -19.02
C ALA A 34 -14.33 -2.37 -19.62
N ILE A 35 -13.80 -3.55 -19.98
CA ILE A 35 -12.49 -3.65 -20.63
C ILE A 35 -12.50 -2.98 -22.00
N ALA A 36 -13.53 -3.26 -22.83
CA ALA A 36 -13.64 -2.64 -24.15
C ALA A 36 -13.79 -1.11 -24.06
N GLU A 37 -14.51 -0.62 -23.05
CA GLU A 37 -14.64 0.82 -22.79
C GLU A 37 -13.30 1.44 -22.34
N ALA A 38 -12.56 0.80 -21.43
CA ALA A 38 -11.25 1.24 -21.00
C ALA A 38 -10.25 1.31 -22.18
N ILE A 39 -10.24 0.29 -23.04
CA ILE A 39 -9.45 0.26 -24.28
C ILE A 39 -9.79 1.45 -25.18
N LEU A 40 -11.07 1.69 -25.42
CA LEU A 40 -11.51 2.74 -26.33
C LEU A 40 -11.28 4.14 -25.74
N LYS A 41 -11.35 4.29 -24.44
CA LYS A 41 -11.07 5.56 -23.75
C LYS A 41 -9.59 5.93 -23.86
N ARG A 42 -8.66 4.99 -23.66
CA ARG A 42 -7.22 5.27 -23.64
C ARG A 42 -6.52 5.04 -24.97
N PHE A 43 -6.89 3.99 -25.71
CA PHE A 43 -6.18 3.51 -26.89
C PHE A 43 -6.98 3.60 -28.19
N SER A 44 -8.03 4.44 -28.26
CA SER A 44 -8.94 4.51 -29.42
C SER A 44 -8.22 4.65 -30.76
N ALA A 45 -7.22 5.53 -30.86
CA ALA A 45 -6.47 5.75 -32.10
C ALA A 45 -5.63 4.52 -32.49
N ILE A 46 -5.06 3.83 -31.53
CA ILE A 46 -4.22 2.63 -31.71
C ILE A 46 -5.11 1.43 -32.06
N ALA A 47 -6.21 1.24 -31.33
CA ALA A 47 -7.14 0.12 -31.51
C ALA A 47 -7.75 0.10 -32.92
N LYS A 48 -8.02 1.27 -33.53
CA LYS A 48 -8.52 1.37 -34.93
C LYS A 48 -7.52 0.82 -35.96
N ARG A 49 -6.26 0.62 -35.60
CA ARG A 49 -5.20 0.11 -36.46
C ARG A 49 -5.01 -1.42 -36.34
N GLY A 50 -5.77 -2.07 -35.46
CA GLY A 50 -5.79 -3.52 -35.27
C GLY A 50 -5.48 -3.94 -33.83
N VAL A 51 -6.35 -4.79 -33.27
CA VAL A 51 -6.24 -5.38 -31.94
C VAL A 51 -6.07 -6.89 -32.06
N LEU A 52 -5.10 -7.45 -31.36
CA LEU A 52 -4.96 -8.89 -31.20
C LEU A 52 -5.30 -9.27 -29.76
N ILE A 53 -6.30 -10.12 -29.60
CA ILE A 53 -6.65 -10.71 -28.31
C ILE A 53 -5.98 -12.06 -28.22
N VAL A 54 -5.09 -12.26 -27.22
CA VAL A 54 -4.45 -13.55 -26.95
C VAL A 54 -5.19 -14.18 -25.78
N ALA A 55 -5.94 -15.26 -26.06
CA ALA A 55 -6.88 -15.85 -25.11
C ALA A 55 -6.49 -17.26 -24.71
N GLY A 56 -6.64 -17.56 -23.42
CA GLY A 56 -6.57 -18.90 -22.86
C GLY A 56 -7.94 -19.63 -22.93
N LYS A 57 -8.00 -20.84 -22.35
CA LYS A 57 -9.22 -21.68 -22.37
C LYS A 57 -10.25 -21.37 -21.28
N GLY A 58 -9.85 -20.67 -20.23
CA GLY A 58 -10.67 -20.40 -19.03
C GLY A 58 -11.57 -19.16 -19.17
N ASN A 59 -12.12 -18.72 -18.04
CA ASN A 59 -13.02 -17.57 -17.99
C ASN A 59 -12.33 -16.27 -18.38
N ASN A 60 -11.04 -16.08 -18.04
CA ASN A 60 -10.26 -14.92 -18.48
C ASN A 60 -10.21 -14.84 -20.03
N GLY A 61 -10.00 -15.99 -20.70
CA GLY A 61 -10.14 -16.09 -22.16
C GLY A 61 -11.56 -15.76 -22.64
N GLY A 62 -12.58 -16.15 -21.86
CA GLY A 62 -13.99 -15.80 -22.09
C GLY A 62 -14.23 -14.30 -22.08
N ASP A 63 -13.68 -13.58 -21.08
CA ASP A 63 -13.73 -12.11 -21.00
C ASP A 63 -13.07 -11.47 -22.23
N GLY A 64 -11.89 -11.99 -22.64
CA GLY A 64 -11.21 -11.57 -23.86
C GLY A 64 -12.05 -11.80 -25.14
N LEU A 65 -12.82 -12.89 -25.20
CA LEU A 65 -13.74 -13.16 -26.31
C LEU A 65 -14.94 -12.21 -26.33
N VAL A 66 -15.45 -11.79 -25.17
CA VAL A 66 -16.45 -10.72 -25.08
C VAL A 66 -15.86 -9.41 -25.61
N VAL A 67 -14.64 -9.04 -25.18
CA VAL A 67 -13.92 -7.84 -25.68
C VAL A 67 -13.82 -7.90 -27.21
N ALA A 68 -13.37 -9.03 -27.78
CA ALA A 68 -13.28 -9.21 -29.22
C ALA A 68 -14.62 -8.96 -29.93
N ARG A 69 -15.70 -9.53 -29.37
CA ARG A 69 -17.06 -9.40 -29.91
C ARG A 69 -17.56 -7.95 -29.87
N LEU A 70 -17.31 -7.25 -28.77
CA LEU A 70 -17.72 -5.84 -28.59
C LEU A 70 -16.92 -4.88 -29.49
N LEU A 71 -15.62 -5.07 -29.60
CA LEU A 71 -14.77 -4.30 -30.53
C LEU A 71 -15.23 -4.51 -31.98
N LYS A 72 -15.53 -5.77 -32.37
CA LYS A 72 -16.04 -6.08 -33.70
C LYS A 72 -17.38 -5.40 -34.00
N LYS A 73 -18.33 -5.39 -33.04
CA LYS A 73 -19.60 -4.66 -33.16
C LYS A 73 -19.37 -3.15 -33.39
N LYS A 74 -18.33 -2.58 -32.76
CA LYS A 74 -17.93 -1.18 -32.92
C LYS A 74 -17.06 -0.92 -34.17
N ARG A 75 -16.94 -1.94 -35.08
CA ARG A 75 -16.13 -1.87 -36.31
C ARG A 75 -14.64 -1.63 -36.09
N ILE A 76 -14.12 -2.02 -34.93
CA ILE A 76 -12.68 -2.02 -34.65
C ILE A 76 -12.09 -3.31 -35.24
N PRO A 77 -11.02 -3.24 -36.06
CA PRO A 77 -10.35 -4.45 -36.59
C PRO A 77 -9.74 -5.24 -35.42
N CYS A 78 -10.19 -6.47 -35.23
CA CYS A 78 -9.68 -7.36 -34.19
C CYS A 78 -9.65 -8.81 -34.61
N GLU A 79 -8.68 -9.56 -34.11
CA GLU A 79 -8.50 -11.00 -34.27
C GLU A 79 -8.27 -11.64 -32.90
N VAL A 80 -8.53 -12.94 -32.79
CA VAL A 80 -8.24 -13.74 -31.58
C VAL A 80 -7.19 -14.77 -31.91
N ALA A 81 -6.10 -14.81 -31.16
CA ALA A 81 -5.16 -15.92 -31.08
C ALA A 81 -5.52 -16.76 -29.84
N LEU A 82 -5.99 -17.97 -30.05
CA LEU A 82 -6.44 -18.86 -28.99
C LEU A 82 -5.33 -19.87 -28.68
N LEU A 83 -4.80 -19.81 -27.44
CA LEU A 83 -3.75 -20.73 -26.94
C LEU A 83 -4.34 -22.03 -26.39
N ALA A 84 -5.39 -22.52 -27.03
CA ALA A 84 -6.09 -23.77 -26.72
C ALA A 84 -6.86 -24.26 -27.95
N ARG A 85 -7.34 -25.49 -27.89
CA ARG A 85 -8.34 -25.94 -28.85
C ARG A 85 -9.71 -25.38 -28.48
N GLN A 86 -10.54 -25.10 -29.46
CA GLN A 86 -11.88 -24.55 -29.23
C GLN A 86 -12.78 -25.50 -28.43
N GLU A 87 -12.55 -26.80 -28.55
CA GLU A 87 -13.26 -27.84 -27.79
C GLU A 87 -12.93 -27.88 -26.29
N ASP A 88 -11.76 -27.32 -25.90
CA ASP A 88 -11.28 -27.31 -24.52
C ASP A 88 -11.75 -26.06 -23.74
N LEU A 89 -12.49 -25.15 -24.35
CA LEU A 89 -12.95 -23.91 -23.73
C LEU A 89 -13.99 -24.16 -22.62
N SER A 90 -13.99 -23.33 -21.62
CA SER A 90 -15.07 -23.30 -20.62
C SER A 90 -16.43 -23.02 -21.32
N PRO A 91 -17.56 -23.42 -20.71
CA PRO A 91 -18.88 -23.19 -21.31
C PRO A 91 -19.15 -21.73 -21.68
N ASP A 92 -18.79 -20.79 -20.78
CA ASP A 92 -18.99 -19.35 -21.01
C ASP A 92 -18.07 -18.80 -22.10
N ALA A 93 -16.81 -19.27 -22.15
CA ALA A 93 -15.87 -18.91 -23.20
C ALA A 93 -16.34 -19.43 -24.57
N SER A 94 -16.83 -20.69 -24.64
CA SER A 94 -17.39 -21.28 -25.85
C SER A 94 -18.60 -20.50 -26.37
N HIS A 95 -19.50 -20.07 -25.46
CA HIS A 95 -20.64 -19.23 -25.81
C HIS A 95 -20.19 -17.92 -26.49
N ASN A 96 -19.20 -17.25 -25.91
CA ASN A 96 -18.67 -15.98 -26.43
C ASN A 96 -17.88 -16.16 -27.74
N LEU A 97 -17.14 -17.27 -27.88
CA LEU A 97 -16.49 -17.62 -29.13
C LEU A 97 -17.50 -17.74 -30.27
N LEU A 98 -18.60 -18.45 -30.06
CA LEU A 98 -19.67 -18.59 -31.04
C LEU A 98 -20.27 -17.23 -31.41
N GLY A 99 -20.48 -16.36 -30.40
CA GLY A 99 -20.93 -14.98 -30.62
C GLY A 99 -19.98 -14.16 -31.49
N PHE A 100 -18.66 -14.27 -31.26
CA PHE A 100 -17.64 -13.59 -32.06
C PHE A 100 -17.60 -14.13 -33.52
N LYS A 101 -17.67 -15.45 -33.70
CA LYS A 101 -17.72 -16.10 -35.03
C LYS A 101 -18.94 -15.68 -35.83
N LYS A 102 -20.14 -15.55 -35.22
CA LYS A 102 -21.36 -15.05 -35.88
C LYS A 102 -21.15 -13.65 -36.49
N LEU A 103 -20.28 -12.83 -35.90
CA LEU A 103 -19.87 -11.52 -36.42
C LEU A 103 -18.72 -11.60 -37.44
N LYS A 104 -18.46 -12.80 -37.99
CA LYS A 104 -17.34 -13.09 -38.91
C LYS A 104 -15.98 -12.67 -38.28
N GLY A 105 -15.84 -12.88 -36.97
CA GLY A 105 -14.59 -12.70 -36.24
C GLY A 105 -13.58 -13.78 -36.61
N LYS A 106 -12.32 -13.40 -36.78
CA LYS A 106 -11.24 -14.31 -37.13
C LYS A 106 -10.58 -14.85 -35.88
N VAL A 107 -10.57 -16.17 -35.74
CA VAL A 107 -9.94 -16.90 -34.64
C VAL A 107 -8.87 -17.81 -35.20
N THR A 108 -7.69 -17.80 -34.60
CA THR A 108 -6.57 -18.67 -34.97
C THR A 108 -6.15 -19.45 -33.72
N GLU A 109 -6.23 -20.77 -33.78
CA GLU A 109 -5.66 -21.62 -32.74
C GLU A 109 -4.13 -21.66 -32.88
N ILE A 110 -3.45 -21.53 -31.77
CA ILE A 110 -1.99 -21.56 -31.69
C ILE A 110 -1.59 -22.83 -30.92
N SER A 111 -0.94 -23.73 -31.59
CA SER A 111 -0.30 -24.92 -31.02
C SER A 111 1.15 -24.64 -30.64
N PRO A 112 1.83 -25.49 -29.86
CA PRO A 112 3.27 -25.34 -29.58
C PRO A 112 4.12 -25.21 -30.84
N ASP A 113 3.83 -26.04 -31.87
CA ASP A 113 4.54 -26.00 -33.14
C ASP A 113 4.13 -24.82 -34.04
N GLY A 114 3.07 -24.10 -33.66
CA GLY A 114 2.53 -22.96 -34.38
C GLY A 114 2.85 -21.59 -33.74
N ILE A 115 3.82 -21.51 -32.82
CA ILE A 115 4.14 -20.27 -32.13
C ILE A 115 4.58 -19.14 -33.09
N ASP A 116 5.24 -19.47 -34.20
CA ASP A 116 5.63 -18.50 -35.23
C ASP A 116 4.42 -17.77 -35.84
N LEU A 117 3.26 -18.45 -35.90
CA LEU A 117 2.03 -17.85 -36.38
C LEU A 117 1.55 -16.73 -35.42
N LEU A 118 1.74 -16.91 -34.11
CA LEU A 118 1.51 -15.84 -33.12
C LEU A 118 2.44 -14.65 -33.40
N GLY A 119 3.73 -14.89 -33.62
CA GLY A 119 4.70 -13.85 -33.96
C GLY A 119 4.26 -13.02 -35.18
N GLN A 120 3.80 -13.68 -36.26
CA GLN A 120 3.26 -13.00 -37.43
C GLN A 120 2.00 -12.16 -37.16
N ARG A 121 1.15 -12.57 -36.22
CA ARG A 121 -0.05 -11.80 -35.82
C ARG A 121 0.35 -10.58 -34.99
N LEU A 122 1.29 -10.74 -34.05
CA LEU A 122 1.81 -9.66 -33.22
C LEU A 122 2.36 -8.50 -34.07
N THR A 123 3.12 -8.80 -35.13
CA THR A 123 3.71 -7.76 -36.01
C THR A 123 2.66 -6.94 -36.79
N ARG A 124 1.47 -7.52 -37.05
CA ARG A 124 0.38 -6.87 -37.77
C ARG A 124 -0.56 -6.07 -36.86
N SER A 125 -0.51 -6.30 -35.56
CA SER A 125 -1.36 -5.66 -34.57
C SER A 125 -0.70 -4.43 -33.98
N ARG A 126 -1.47 -3.50 -33.43
CA ARG A 126 -0.98 -2.28 -32.81
C ARG A 126 -1.38 -2.17 -31.35
N LEU A 127 -2.30 -3.01 -30.90
CA LEU A 127 -2.70 -3.15 -29.50
C LEU A 127 -2.87 -4.64 -29.22
N LEU A 128 -2.37 -5.09 -28.08
CA LEU A 128 -2.52 -6.46 -27.62
C LEU A 128 -3.46 -6.48 -26.40
N VAL A 129 -4.28 -7.52 -26.33
CA VAL A 129 -5.09 -7.80 -25.13
C VAL A 129 -4.63 -9.15 -24.60
N ASP A 130 -4.12 -9.16 -23.39
CA ASP A 130 -3.77 -10.36 -22.64
C ASP A 130 -4.99 -10.88 -21.91
N ALA A 131 -5.49 -12.02 -22.35
CA ALA A 131 -6.59 -12.76 -21.75
C ALA A 131 -6.22 -14.24 -21.58
N ILE A 132 -4.93 -14.54 -21.29
CA ILE A 132 -4.44 -15.91 -21.19
C ILE A 132 -4.84 -16.51 -19.85
N PHE A 133 -4.44 -15.87 -18.75
CA PHE A 133 -4.70 -16.32 -17.38
C PHE A 133 -5.24 -15.18 -16.50
N GLY A 134 -6.13 -15.50 -15.56
CA GLY A 134 -6.56 -14.62 -14.48
C GLY A 134 -5.97 -15.07 -13.13
N THR A 135 -6.68 -14.80 -12.03
CA THR A 135 -6.27 -15.06 -10.64
C THR A 135 -6.02 -16.53 -10.27
N GLY A 136 -6.25 -17.48 -11.17
CA GLY A 136 -6.18 -18.91 -10.86
C GLY A 136 -4.79 -19.54 -10.86
N MET A 137 -3.74 -18.80 -11.20
CA MET A 137 -2.39 -19.33 -11.36
C MET A 137 -1.66 -19.48 -10.01
N LYS A 138 -0.96 -20.64 -9.87
CA LYS A 138 -0.12 -20.94 -8.70
C LYS A 138 1.25 -21.52 -9.07
N ASN A 139 1.44 -21.92 -10.33
CA ASN A 139 2.66 -22.58 -10.80
C ASN A 139 3.32 -21.73 -11.88
N ASP A 140 4.63 -21.94 -12.05
CA ASP A 140 5.40 -21.30 -13.12
C ASP A 140 4.77 -21.52 -14.48
N VAL A 141 4.69 -20.48 -15.27
CA VAL A 141 4.27 -20.54 -16.67
C VAL A 141 5.35 -21.22 -17.49
N ARG A 142 4.96 -22.21 -18.31
CA ARG A 142 5.88 -23.00 -19.12
C ARG A 142 5.33 -23.26 -20.53
N GLY A 143 6.20 -23.69 -21.44
CA GLY A 143 5.86 -24.09 -22.80
C GLY A 143 5.15 -22.99 -23.59
N LEU A 144 4.13 -23.35 -24.39
CA LEU A 144 3.40 -22.44 -25.26
C LEU A 144 3.01 -21.11 -24.62
N PHE A 145 2.57 -21.15 -23.37
CA PHE A 145 2.13 -19.94 -22.67
C PHE A 145 3.31 -19.03 -22.31
N ALA A 146 4.45 -19.60 -21.88
CA ALA A 146 5.66 -18.83 -21.60
C ALA A 146 6.22 -18.19 -22.87
N ASP A 147 6.22 -18.95 -23.98
CA ASP A 147 6.67 -18.47 -25.28
C ASP A 147 5.77 -17.34 -25.78
N ALA A 148 4.44 -17.49 -25.64
CA ALA A 148 3.46 -16.46 -26.01
C ALA A 148 3.66 -15.15 -25.21
N ILE A 149 3.80 -15.24 -23.89
CA ILE A 149 4.05 -14.09 -23.01
C ILE A 149 5.36 -13.39 -23.39
N THR A 150 6.43 -14.17 -23.64
CA THR A 150 7.74 -13.64 -24.05
C THR A 150 7.62 -12.90 -25.39
N LEU A 151 6.94 -13.46 -26.37
CA LEU A 151 6.73 -12.82 -27.67
C LEU A 151 5.86 -11.55 -27.55
N MET A 152 4.83 -11.58 -26.74
CA MET A 152 3.99 -10.40 -26.49
C MET A 152 4.81 -9.25 -25.90
N ASN A 153 5.59 -9.51 -24.84
CA ASN A 153 6.45 -8.51 -24.21
C ASN A 153 7.52 -7.96 -25.19
N ALA A 154 8.08 -8.82 -26.03
CA ALA A 154 9.09 -8.44 -27.02
C ALA A 154 8.51 -7.69 -28.25
N SER A 155 7.19 -7.66 -28.42
CA SER A 155 6.54 -7.07 -29.61
C SER A 155 6.66 -5.55 -29.71
N GLY A 156 6.95 -4.87 -28.59
CA GLY A 156 6.95 -3.41 -28.50
C GLY A 156 5.56 -2.75 -28.66
N GLN A 157 4.50 -3.54 -28.68
CA GLN A 157 3.12 -3.02 -28.73
C GLN A 157 2.57 -2.84 -27.31
N PRO A 158 1.71 -1.83 -27.06
CA PRO A 158 1.05 -1.71 -25.76
C PRO A 158 0.16 -2.93 -25.49
N ILE A 159 0.19 -3.42 -24.25
CA ILE A 159 -0.58 -4.59 -23.80
C ILE A 159 -1.61 -4.14 -22.77
N VAL A 160 -2.86 -4.54 -22.95
CA VAL A 160 -3.93 -4.41 -21.97
C VAL A 160 -4.18 -5.76 -21.35
N ALA A 161 -3.95 -5.91 -20.05
CA ALA A 161 -4.21 -7.15 -19.33
C ALA A 161 -5.67 -7.20 -18.82
N VAL A 162 -6.29 -8.36 -19.00
CA VAL A 162 -7.61 -8.68 -18.47
C VAL A 162 -7.45 -9.28 -17.08
N ASP A 163 -8.06 -8.67 -16.10
CA ASP A 163 -8.08 -9.04 -14.69
C ASP A 163 -6.70 -8.92 -14.01
N VAL A 164 -5.75 -9.76 -14.31
CA VAL A 164 -4.37 -9.75 -13.80
C VAL A 164 -3.42 -10.01 -14.96
N PRO A 165 -2.26 -9.34 -15.05
CA PRO A 165 -1.26 -9.68 -16.06
C PRO A 165 -0.91 -11.16 -16.02
N SER A 166 -1.05 -11.86 -17.15
CA SER A 166 -0.84 -13.31 -17.21
C SER A 166 0.58 -13.68 -16.78
N GLY A 167 0.69 -14.64 -15.87
CA GLY A 167 1.96 -15.05 -15.27
C GLY A 167 2.35 -14.29 -13.99
N LEU A 168 1.57 -13.30 -13.57
CA LEU A 168 1.78 -12.60 -12.30
C LEU A 168 1.03 -13.32 -11.17
N ASP A 169 1.70 -13.58 -10.04
CA ASP A 169 1.04 -14.03 -8.82
C ASP A 169 0.15 -12.90 -8.29
N SER A 170 -1.14 -13.13 -8.21
CA SER A 170 -2.12 -12.12 -7.81
C SER A 170 -2.10 -11.74 -6.33
N GLU A 171 -1.40 -12.50 -5.48
CA GLU A 171 -1.25 -12.20 -4.05
C GLU A 171 0.10 -11.56 -3.75
N MET A 172 1.19 -12.15 -4.24
CA MET A 172 2.55 -11.70 -3.96
C MET A 172 3.06 -10.65 -4.97
N GLY A 173 2.42 -10.57 -6.15
CA GLY A 173 2.87 -9.69 -7.23
C GLY A 173 4.19 -10.11 -7.87
N THR A 174 4.64 -11.34 -7.66
CA THR A 174 5.85 -11.89 -8.26
C THR A 174 5.54 -12.61 -9.58
N PRO A 175 6.43 -12.54 -10.59
CA PRO A 175 6.25 -13.33 -11.81
C PRO A 175 6.44 -14.83 -11.52
N LEU A 176 5.53 -15.65 -12.00
CA LEU A 176 5.59 -17.11 -11.98
C LEU A 176 6.38 -17.61 -13.20
N GLY A 177 7.68 -17.47 -13.17
CA GLY A 177 8.60 -17.69 -14.28
C GLY A 177 8.65 -16.48 -15.22
N VAL A 178 7.59 -16.24 -15.99
CA VAL A 178 7.44 -15.09 -16.89
C VAL A 178 6.06 -14.46 -16.72
N ALA A 179 5.95 -13.12 -16.80
CA ALA A 179 4.68 -12.41 -16.72
C ALA A 179 4.57 -11.31 -17.78
N ILE A 180 3.36 -11.00 -18.17
CA ILE A 180 3.04 -9.87 -19.05
C ILE A 180 3.44 -8.55 -18.36
N GLN A 181 4.07 -7.66 -19.13
CA GLN A 181 4.31 -6.26 -18.77
C GLN A 181 3.23 -5.40 -19.43
N ALA A 182 2.16 -5.16 -18.69
CA ALA A 182 1.02 -4.42 -19.21
C ALA A 182 1.26 -2.91 -19.20
N GLU A 183 0.75 -2.21 -20.21
CA GLU A 183 0.60 -0.75 -20.20
C GLU A 183 -0.65 -0.33 -19.38
N MET A 184 -1.66 -1.21 -19.34
CA MET A 184 -2.86 -1.03 -18.54
C MET A 184 -3.40 -2.41 -18.13
N THR A 185 -3.84 -2.52 -16.88
CA THR A 185 -4.58 -3.69 -16.39
C THR A 185 -5.99 -3.27 -15.99
N VAL A 186 -6.97 -4.05 -16.41
CA VAL A 186 -8.37 -3.85 -16.02
C VAL A 186 -8.75 -4.95 -15.03
N ALA A 187 -8.62 -4.66 -13.74
CA ALA A 187 -8.98 -5.57 -12.65
C ALA A 187 -10.51 -5.71 -12.55
N LEU A 188 -11.00 -6.94 -12.48
CA LEU A 188 -12.42 -7.25 -12.48
C LEU A 188 -12.96 -7.33 -11.03
N GLY A 189 -13.98 -6.56 -10.74
CA GLY A 189 -14.60 -6.43 -9.43
C GLY A 189 -13.73 -5.66 -8.44
N TYR A 190 -12.66 -6.27 -7.97
CA TYR A 190 -11.72 -5.66 -7.02
C TYR A 190 -10.27 -5.94 -7.43
N PRO A 191 -9.34 -5.01 -7.18
CA PRO A 191 -7.91 -5.27 -7.38
C PRO A 191 -7.42 -6.33 -6.39
N LYS A 192 -6.40 -7.09 -6.79
CA LYS A 192 -5.76 -8.11 -5.97
C LYS A 192 -4.54 -7.52 -5.27
N LEU A 193 -4.11 -8.15 -4.17
CA LEU A 193 -2.99 -7.65 -3.36
C LEU A 193 -1.72 -7.44 -4.18
N GLY A 194 -1.39 -8.39 -5.06
CA GLY A 194 -0.21 -8.32 -5.93
C GLY A 194 -0.26 -7.20 -6.97
N GLU A 195 -1.44 -6.72 -7.35
CA GLU A 195 -1.59 -5.63 -8.32
C GLU A 195 -1.31 -4.25 -7.72
N VAL A 196 -1.44 -4.09 -6.40
CA VAL A 196 -1.32 -2.80 -5.70
C VAL A 196 -0.04 -2.68 -4.86
N THR A 197 0.81 -3.70 -4.88
CA THR A 197 2.10 -3.75 -4.17
C THR A 197 3.26 -4.09 -5.11
N TYR A 198 4.50 -3.78 -4.70
CA TYR A 198 5.69 -4.23 -5.41
C TYR A 198 6.01 -5.69 -5.05
N PRO A 199 6.53 -6.47 -6.03
CA PRO A 199 6.97 -6.06 -7.36
C PRO A 199 5.85 -5.94 -8.42
N GLY A 200 4.63 -6.41 -8.17
CA GLY A 200 3.55 -6.53 -9.13
C GLY A 200 3.17 -5.22 -9.85
N LEU A 201 3.26 -4.08 -9.15
CA LEU A 201 3.06 -2.77 -9.77
C LEU A 201 3.93 -2.51 -11.00
N GLY A 202 5.11 -3.13 -11.09
CA GLY A 202 5.99 -3.03 -12.26
C GLY A 202 5.44 -3.75 -13.50
N TYR A 203 4.43 -4.60 -13.34
CA TYR A 203 3.82 -5.39 -14.40
C TYR A 203 2.43 -4.92 -14.79
N VAL A 204 1.76 -4.19 -13.89
CA VAL A 204 0.32 -3.85 -14.00
C VAL A 204 0.08 -2.64 -14.92
N GLY A 205 1.03 -1.72 -15.01
CA GLY A 205 0.83 -0.44 -15.68
C GLY A 205 -0.27 0.40 -15.00
N ASP A 206 -1.11 1.07 -15.77
CA ASP A 206 -2.24 1.81 -15.22
C ASP A 206 -3.34 0.85 -14.78
N LEU A 207 -3.63 0.81 -13.50
CA LEU A 207 -4.68 -0.04 -12.92
C LEU A 207 -6.04 0.64 -13.03
N VAL A 208 -6.94 0.01 -13.76
CA VAL A 208 -8.37 0.39 -13.87
C VAL A 208 -9.19 -0.70 -13.18
N VAL A 209 -10.08 -0.32 -12.28
CA VAL A 209 -10.98 -1.27 -11.61
C VAL A 209 -12.35 -1.22 -12.27
N ALA A 210 -12.79 -2.36 -12.78
CA ALA A 210 -14.08 -2.52 -13.45
C ALA A 210 -15.15 -3.05 -12.48
N GLU A 211 -16.21 -2.31 -12.28
CA GLU A 211 -17.39 -2.80 -11.57
C GLU A 211 -18.15 -3.78 -12.46
N ILE A 212 -18.11 -5.07 -12.12
CA ILE A 212 -18.77 -6.13 -12.88
C ILE A 212 -20.10 -6.55 -12.29
N GLY A 213 -20.48 -6.00 -11.13
CA GLY A 213 -21.76 -6.29 -10.48
C GLY A 213 -21.67 -7.41 -9.44
N ILE A 214 -20.57 -7.49 -8.71
CA ILE A 214 -20.45 -8.31 -7.49
C ILE A 214 -21.52 -7.86 -6.50
N ASP A 215 -22.27 -8.83 -5.96
CA ASP A 215 -23.37 -8.51 -5.05
C ASP A 215 -22.82 -7.97 -3.71
N PRO A 216 -23.31 -6.81 -3.23
CA PRO A 216 -22.86 -6.25 -1.95
C PRO A 216 -23.06 -7.19 -0.74
N ARG A 217 -24.03 -8.10 -0.82
CA ARG A 217 -24.26 -9.12 0.23
C ARG A 217 -23.15 -10.17 0.24
N ALA A 218 -22.57 -10.50 -0.93
CA ALA A 218 -21.39 -11.35 -1.02
C ALA A 218 -20.19 -10.66 -0.36
N VAL A 219 -20.01 -9.37 -0.63
CA VAL A 219 -18.92 -8.57 -0.01
C VAL A 219 -19.06 -8.53 1.50
N ALA A 220 -20.28 -8.31 2.02
CA ALA A 220 -20.54 -8.32 3.47
C ALA A 220 -20.25 -9.69 4.11
N GLN A 221 -20.49 -10.79 3.39
CA GLN A 221 -20.26 -12.15 3.89
C GLN A 221 -18.77 -12.52 3.87
N VAL A 222 -18.04 -12.20 2.80
CA VAL A 222 -16.60 -12.47 2.67
C VAL A 222 -15.79 -11.54 3.57
N ALA A 223 -16.26 -10.32 3.78
CA ALA A 223 -15.66 -9.28 4.61
C ALA A 223 -14.15 -9.12 4.36
N PRO A 224 -13.70 -8.72 3.16
CA PRO A 224 -12.29 -8.54 2.87
C PRO A 224 -11.65 -7.57 3.85
N GLY A 225 -10.52 -7.98 4.45
CA GLY A 225 -9.82 -7.20 5.49
C GLY A 225 -8.69 -6.33 4.96
N SER A 226 -8.64 -6.04 3.65
CA SER A 226 -7.57 -5.23 3.05
C SER A 226 -8.14 -4.10 2.20
N GLU A 227 -7.52 -2.92 2.28
CA GLU A 227 -7.94 -1.71 1.56
C GLU A 227 -6.74 -0.96 0.97
N LEU A 228 -6.87 -0.46 -0.24
CA LEU A 228 -6.03 0.59 -0.79
C LEU A 228 -6.58 1.94 -0.33
N LEU A 229 -5.73 2.76 0.29
CA LEU A 229 -6.14 4.08 0.75
C LEU A 229 -6.49 4.99 -0.44
N GLU A 230 -7.55 5.76 -0.30
CA GLU A 230 -8.01 6.71 -1.32
C GLU A 230 -8.16 8.10 -0.73
N ARG A 231 -7.84 9.11 -1.54
CA ARG A 231 -7.90 10.51 -1.13
C ARG A 231 -9.25 10.89 -0.50
N ARG A 232 -10.36 10.43 -1.07
CA ARG A 232 -11.70 10.73 -0.59
C ARG A 232 -11.92 10.22 0.84
N GLY A 233 -11.54 8.98 1.14
CA GLY A 233 -11.66 8.41 2.49
C GLY A 233 -10.76 9.13 3.50
N ILE A 234 -9.54 9.44 3.11
CA ILE A 234 -8.55 10.16 3.94
C ILE A 234 -8.99 11.59 4.25
N SER A 235 -9.62 12.27 3.30
CA SER A 235 -10.07 13.66 3.47
C SER A 235 -11.00 13.81 4.69
N TRP A 236 -11.83 12.85 4.97
CA TRP A 236 -12.75 12.88 6.12
C TRP A 236 -12.05 12.76 7.48
N LEU A 237 -10.82 12.24 7.51
CA LEU A 237 -10.03 12.07 8.73
C LEU A 237 -9.31 13.35 9.16
N VAL A 238 -9.17 14.35 8.27
CA VAL A 238 -8.46 15.59 8.60
C VAL A 238 -9.19 16.35 9.72
N PRO A 239 -8.53 16.60 10.87
CA PRO A 239 -9.15 17.32 11.99
C PRO A 239 -9.60 18.73 11.59
N ARG A 240 -10.77 19.14 12.06
CA ARG A 240 -11.27 20.51 11.90
C ARG A 240 -10.93 21.34 13.13
N ARG A 241 -10.59 22.59 12.92
CA ARG A 241 -10.36 23.55 14.02
C ARG A 241 -11.60 24.43 14.21
N ALA A 242 -12.11 24.49 15.44
CA ALA A 242 -13.15 25.46 15.77
C ALA A 242 -12.56 26.86 15.91
N ALA A 243 -13.33 27.87 15.57
CA ALA A 243 -12.87 29.27 15.60
C ALA A 243 -12.52 29.77 17.02
N ASP A 244 -13.18 29.21 18.02
CA ASP A 244 -13.02 29.53 19.45
C ASP A 244 -12.04 28.60 20.19
N SER A 245 -11.28 27.79 19.44
CA SER A 245 -10.35 26.82 20.03
C SER A 245 -9.05 27.44 20.55
N HIS A 246 -8.44 26.79 21.52
CA HIS A 246 -7.13 27.14 22.08
C HIS A 246 -6.15 25.96 21.98
N LYS A 247 -4.85 26.21 22.26
CA LYS A 247 -3.79 25.20 22.13
C LYS A 247 -4.07 23.89 22.88
N GLY A 248 -4.77 23.91 24.00
CA GLY A 248 -5.11 22.73 24.78
C GLY A 248 -6.08 21.78 24.08
N ASN A 249 -6.88 22.25 23.09
CA ASN A 249 -7.82 21.43 22.34
C ASN A 249 -7.14 20.49 21.34
N TYR A 250 -5.86 20.78 21.00
CA TYR A 250 -5.10 20.03 19.99
C TYR A 250 -3.98 19.18 20.56
N GLY A 251 -4.07 18.87 21.86
CA GLY A 251 -3.20 17.97 22.57
C GLY A 251 -1.84 18.56 22.98
N HIS A 252 -1.29 17.96 24.02
CA HIS A 252 0.07 18.19 24.50
C HIS A 252 0.87 16.90 24.34
N LEU A 253 1.86 16.92 23.47
CA LEU A 253 2.68 15.75 23.15
C LEU A 253 3.94 15.70 24.01
N LEU A 254 4.35 14.51 24.39
CA LEU A 254 5.68 14.23 24.89
C LEU A 254 6.46 13.50 23.78
N ILE A 255 7.65 14.00 23.46
CA ILE A 255 8.58 13.35 22.53
C ILE A 255 9.85 13.02 23.31
N VAL A 256 10.16 11.75 23.48
CA VAL A 256 11.40 11.26 24.08
C VAL A 256 12.33 10.83 22.97
N ALA A 257 13.30 11.67 22.64
CA ALA A 257 14.10 11.54 21.44
C ALA A 257 15.45 12.27 21.56
N GLY A 258 16.40 11.88 20.74
CA GLY A 258 17.70 12.53 20.62
C GLY A 258 18.76 11.99 21.59
N SER A 259 19.97 11.96 21.10
CA SER A 259 21.21 11.69 21.81
C SER A 259 22.36 12.39 21.08
N ARG A 260 23.57 12.34 21.62
CA ARG A 260 24.75 12.90 20.96
C ARG A 260 24.92 12.37 19.54
N GLY A 261 25.08 13.29 18.58
CA GLY A 261 25.17 12.98 17.15
C GLY A 261 23.84 12.66 16.45
N LYS A 262 22.70 12.61 17.18
CA LYS A 262 21.37 12.30 16.65
C LYS A 262 20.30 13.35 17.04
N THR A 263 20.72 14.57 17.34
CA THR A 263 19.81 15.67 17.71
C THR A 263 18.84 16.03 16.59
N GLY A 264 19.24 15.87 15.33
CA GLY A 264 18.41 16.13 14.15
C GLY A 264 17.12 15.32 14.11
N ALA A 265 17.13 14.06 14.54
CA ALA A 265 15.95 13.20 14.57
C ALA A 265 14.86 13.77 15.51
N ALA A 266 15.26 14.21 16.72
CA ALA A 266 14.36 14.85 17.67
C ALA A 266 13.79 16.17 17.12
N VAL A 267 14.64 16.99 16.48
CA VAL A 267 14.22 18.26 15.86
C VAL A 267 13.20 18.03 14.76
N LEU A 268 13.45 17.08 13.86
CA LEU A 268 12.53 16.75 12.76
C LEU A 268 11.18 16.25 13.28
N ALA A 269 11.18 15.33 14.24
CA ALA A 269 9.96 14.80 14.86
C ALA A 269 9.13 15.91 15.54
N CYS A 270 9.77 16.78 16.31
CA CYS A 270 9.10 17.89 16.99
C CYS A 270 8.50 18.91 16.00
N ARG A 271 9.27 19.31 14.99
CA ARG A 271 8.79 20.22 13.94
C ARG A 271 7.64 19.62 13.16
N ALA A 272 7.73 18.34 12.78
CA ALA A 272 6.66 17.63 12.10
C ALA A 272 5.39 17.59 12.97
N ALA A 273 5.52 17.31 14.26
CA ALA A 273 4.40 17.33 15.19
C ALA A 273 3.71 18.70 15.27
N MET A 274 4.47 19.77 15.43
CA MET A 274 3.93 21.15 15.43
C MET A 274 3.22 21.49 14.12
N ARG A 275 3.87 21.21 12.99
CA ARG A 275 3.31 21.49 11.64
C ARG A 275 2.10 20.61 11.28
N SER A 276 1.94 19.46 11.96
CA SER A 276 0.77 18.60 11.84
C SER A 276 -0.40 19.03 12.71
N GLY A 277 -0.25 20.10 13.46
CA GLY A 277 -1.33 20.75 14.20
C GLY A 277 -1.39 20.43 15.69
N ALA A 278 -0.35 19.83 16.29
CA ALA A 278 -0.27 19.69 17.74
C ALA A 278 -0.39 21.05 18.44
N GLY A 279 -1.10 21.11 19.56
CA GLY A 279 -1.27 22.33 20.34
C GLY A 279 -0.05 22.69 21.17
N LEU A 280 0.60 21.70 21.77
CA LEU A 280 1.81 21.81 22.58
C LEU A 280 2.70 20.59 22.35
N VAL A 281 4.00 20.79 22.32
CA VAL A 281 5.02 19.73 22.25
C VAL A 281 6.07 19.96 23.33
N THR A 282 6.41 18.93 24.09
CA THR A 282 7.56 18.89 24.99
C THR A 282 8.54 17.85 24.49
N LEU A 283 9.77 18.23 24.26
CA LEU A 283 10.88 17.32 23.97
C LEU A 283 11.60 16.98 25.29
N ALA A 284 11.63 15.70 25.64
CA ALA A 284 12.45 15.19 26.74
C ALA A 284 13.70 14.52 26.16
N ALA A 285 14.87 15.02 26.51
CA ALA A 285 16.16 14.61 25.96
C ALA A 285 17.29 14.79 26.95
N PRO A 286 18.49 14.20 26.74
CA PRO A 286 19.67 14.41 27.60
C PRO A 286 19.95 15.88 27.87
N GLY A 287 20.22 16.23 29.14
CA GLY A 287 20.31 17.61 29.61
C GLY A 287 21.43 18.44 28.99
N SER A 288 22.59 17.82 28.69
CA SER A 288 23.71 18.48 28.00
C SER A 288 23.34 18.99 26.58
N LEU A 289 22.33 18.37 25.93
CA LEU A 289 21.90 18.73 24.60
C LEU A 289 20.81 19.82 24.59
N ASN A 290 20.32 20.26 25.76
CA ASN A 290 19.19 21.18 25.88
C ASN A 290 19.41 22.51 25.12
N SER A 291 20.61 23.07 25.15
CA SER A 291 20.93 24.31 24.43
C SER A 291 20.80 24.17 22.91
N ILE A 292 21.14 22.99 22.35
CA ILE A 292 21.00 22.69 20.94
C ILE A 292 19.53 22.67 20.57
N PHE A 293 18.70 22.01 21.38
CA PHE A 293 17.26 21.90 21.12
C PHE A 293 16.53 23.23 21.29
N ALA A 294 16.84 23.98 22.35
CA ALA A 294 16.25 25.30 22.62
C ALA A 294 16.55 26.30 21.49
N THR A 295 17.73 26.21 20.86
CA THR A 295 18.08 27.04 19.70
C THR A 295 17.35 26.59 18.42
N SER A 296 17.14 25.29 18.25
CA SER A 296 16.57 24.72 17.00
C SER A 296 15.04 24.64 16.99
N LEU A 297 14.39 24.69 18.17
CA LEU A 297 12.96 24.41 18.40
C LEU A 297 12.33 25.54 19.23
N VAL A 298 12.06 26.69 18.60
CA VAL A 298 11.53 27.89 19.27
C VAL A 298 10.13 27.67 19.85
N GLU A 299 9.28 26.89 19.20
CA GLU A 299 7.88 26.66 19.59
C GLU A 299 7.69 25.41 20.49
N VAL A 300 8.78 24.68 20.80
CA VAL A 300 8.74 23.40 21.54
C VAL A 300 9.37 23.61 22.92
N MET A 301 8.68 23.13 23.95
CA MET A 301 9.25 23.11 25.31
C MET A 301 10.27 21.99 25.42
N THR A 302 11.31 22.19 26.21
CA THR A 302 12.34 21.17 26.46
C THR A 302 12.35 20.76 27.92
N GLU A 303 12.48 19.44 28.15
CA GLU A 303 12.63 18.87 29.50
C GLU A 303 13.96 18.11 29.56
N PRO A 304 14.95 18.63 30.28
CA PRO A 304 16.26 17.99 30.37
C PRO A 304 16.19 16.74 31.25
N LEU A 305 16.53 15.59 30.68
CA LEU A 305 16.61 14.32 31.38
C LEU A 305 18.02 14.09 31.95
N ARG A 306 18.10 13.27 33.00
CA ARG A 306 19.39 12.77 33.49
C ARG A 306 20.07 11.91 32.42
N GLU A 307 21.39 12.00 32.38
CA GLU A 307 22.21 11.35 31.38
C GLU A 307 23.45 10.70 31.95
N ASN A 308 23.96 9.70 31.27
CA ASN A 308 25.26 9.10 31.59
C ASN A 308 26.43 9.88 30.92
N SER A 309 27.65 9.42 31.14
CA SER A 309 28.87 10.03 30.56
C SER A 309 28.94 10.02 29.03
N ARG A 310 28.02 9.32 28.35
CA ARG A 310 27.88 9.28 26.90
C ARG A 310 26.75 10.17 26.37
N GLU A 311 26.17 11.00 27.25
CA GLU A 311 25.01 11.84 26.90
C GLU A 311 23.80 11.02 26.39
N GLU A 312 23.61 9.80 26.98
CA GLU A 312 22.46 8.96 26.77
C GLU A 312 21.53 9.04 27.97
N MET A 313 20.24 8.99 27.75
CA MET A 313 19.22 9.06 28.80
C MET A 313 19.42 7.95 29.86
N GLU A 314 19.39 8.29 31.12
CA GLU A 314 19.30 7.35 32.23
C GLU A 314 17.85 6.96 32.53
N PRO A 315 17.63 5.79 33.19
CA PRO A 315 16.29 5.40 33.61
C PRO A 315 15.65 6.42 34.51
N LEU A 316 14.39 6.74 34.28
CA LEU A 316 13.57 7.56 35.17
C LEU A 316 12.87 6.67 36.20
N SER A 317 12.69 7.19 37.40
CA SER A 317 11.85 6.60 38.45
C SER A 317 10.35 6.68 38.07
N ASP A 318 9.52 5.92 38.75
CA ASP A 318 8.07 5.95 38.56
C ASP A 318 7.48 7.35 38.78
N ASP A 319 7.99 8.10 39.77
CA ASP A 319 7.48 9.44 40.06
C ASP A 319 7.94 10.45 39.01
N GLU A 320 9.17 10.36 38.51
CA GLU A 320 9.65 11.19 37.40
C GLU A 320 8.81 10.93 36.13
N TRP A 321 8.49 9.68 35.83
CA TRP A 321 7.58 9.38 34.71
C TRP A 321 6.19 9.94 34.92
N ARG A 322 5.61 9.85 36.13
CA ARG A 322 4.28 10.40 36.41
C ARG A 322 4.26 11.92 36.19
N VAL A 323 5.27 12.62 36.65
CA VAL A 323 5.39 14.09 36.47
C VAL A 323 5.53 14.42 34.96
N LEU A 324 6.42 13.70 34.26
CA LEU A 324 6.68 13.95 32.83
C LEU A 324 5.46 13.70 31.98
N LEU A 325 4.65 12.69 32.31
CA LEU A 325 3.43 12.31 31.57
C LEU A 325 2.19 13.13 31.99
N GLU A 326 2.29 13.95 33.04
CA GLU A 326 1.16 14.76 33.49
C GLU A 326 0.66 15.70 32.38
N ARG A 327 -0.65 15.72 32.14
CA ARG A 327 -1.31 16.53 31.09
C ARG A 327 -0.82 16.29 29.66
N LYS A 328 -0.19 15.15 29.40
CA LYS A 328 0.16 14.75 28.03
C LYS A 328 -0.97 13.91 27.42
N ASN A 329 -1.12 14.00 26.11
CA ASN A 329 -2.18 13.32 25.35
C ASN A 329 -1.66 12.22 24.44
N ALA A 330 -0.39 12.28 24.04
CA ALA A 330 0.29 11.25 23.26
C ALA A 330 1.81 11.28 23.48
N LEU A 331 2.45 10.13 23.28
CA LEU A 331 3.91 9.96 23.43
C LEU A 331 4.52 9.47 22.11
N LEU A 332 5.67 10.07 21.75
CA LEU A 332 6.61 9.49 20.79
C LEU A 332 7.86 9.04 21.55
N PHE A 333 8.28 7.80 21.35
CA PHE A 333 9.48 7.23 21.93
C PHE A 333 10.40 6.65 20.89
N GLY A 334 11.63 7.12 20.80
CA GLY A 334 12.65 6.39 20.05
C GLY A 334 13.52 7.14 19.05
N PRO A 335 13.08 8.17 18.33
CA PRO A 335 13.92 8.82 17.32
C PRO A 335 15.27 9.28 17.90
N GLY A 336 16.36 8.61 17.48
CA GLY A 336 17.71 8.98 17.87
C GLY A 336 18.08 8.84 19.36
N ILE A 337 17.34 8.06 20.16
CA ILE A 337 17.65 7.89 21.61
C ILE A 337 18.85 6.99 21.90
N GLY A 338 19.34 6.25 20.91
CA GLY A 338 20.39 5.25 21.07
C GLY A 338 19.89 3.89 21.59
N VAL A 339 20.78 2.91 21.52
CA VAL A 339 20.61 1.59 22.15
C VAL A 339 21.59 1.52 23.29
N ALA A 340 21.12 1.80 24.49
CA ALA A 340 21.99 1.90 25.67
C ALA A 340 22.58 0.55 26.05
N VAL A 341 23.89 0.47 26.16
CA VAL A 341 24.64 -0.75 26.52
C VAL A 341 24.26 -1.29 27.91
N ASN A 342 23.86 -0.41 28.82
CA ASN A 342 23.45 -0.74 30.18
C ASN A 342 21.97 -1.12 30.34
N GLY A 343 21.22 -1.24 29.25
CA GLY A 343 19.80 -1.58 29.27
C GLY A 343 18.86 -0.48 29.76
N ALA A 344 19.33 0.74 29.95
CA ALA A 344 18.52 1.86 30.47
C ALA A 344 17.29 2.13 29.60
N THR A 345 17.48 2.26 28.29
CA THR A 345 16.39 2.48 27.33
C THR A 345 15.41 1.31 27.29
N GLN A 346 15.88 0.08 27.45
CA GLN A 346 15.02 -1.10 27.54
C GLN A 346 14.16 -1.12 28.80
N ASN A 347 14.73 -0.73 29.95
CA ASN A 347 13.98 -0.64 31.20
C ASN A 347 12.90 0.43 31.12
N THR A 348 13.22 1.57 30.55
CA THR A 348 12.27 2.63 30.21
C THR A 348 11.13 2.12 29.34
N LEU A 349 11.45 1.42 28.24
CA LEU A 349 10.45 0.87 27.34
C LEU A 349 9.55 -0.17 28.01
N ARG A 350 10.12 -1.06 28.87
CA ARG A 350 9.33 -2.01 29.66
C ARG A 350 8.39 -1.30 30.64
N TRP A 351 8.85 -0.23 31.25
CA TRP A 351 8.00 0.58 32.13
C TRP A 351 6.83 1.20 31.36
N LEU A 352 7.11 1.84 30.22
CA LEU A 352 6.10 2.44 29.35
C LEU A 352 5.07 1.41 28.87
N LEU A 353 5.50 0.23 28.41
CA LEU A 353 4.59 -0.85 28.00
C LEU A 353 3.60 -1.24 29.11
N ARG A 354 4.06 -1.29 30.36
CA ARG A 354 3.23 -1.70 31.51
C ARG A 354 2.31 -0.61 32.04
N HIS A 355 2.72 0.66 31.99
CA HIS A 355 2.06 1.72 32.75
C HIS A 355 1.38 2.78 31.87
N LEU A 356 1.83 2.98 30.62
CA LEU A 356 1.33 4.04 29.77
C LEU A 356 -0.14 3.82 29.37
N ALA A 357 -1.01 4.78 29.72
CA ALA A 357 -2.45 4.71 29.45
C ALA A 357 -2.91 5.62 28.29
N MET A 358 -1.98 6.34 27.66
CA MET A 358 -2.27 7.19 26.50
C MET A 358 -1.77 6.56 25.19
N PRO A 359 -2.29 6.98 24.02
CA PRO A 359 -1.79 6.53 22.72
C PRO A 359 -0.34 6.95 22.49
N TRP A 360 0.43 6.12 21.79
CA TRP A 360 1.85 6.35 21.58
C TRP A 360 2.43 5.68 20.35
N VAL A 361 3.59 6.19 19.93
CA VAL A 361 4.35 5.72 18.77
C VAL A 361 5.74 5.28 19.25
N ILE A 362 6.23 4.15 18.74
CA ILE A 362 7.60 3.67 18.91
C ILE A 362 8.26 3.63 17.55
N ASP A 363 9.38 4.35 17.37
CA ASP A 363 10.11 4.42 16.11
C ASP A 363 11.62 4.26 16.32
N ALA A 364 12.34 3.96 15.28
CA ALA A 364 13.80 3.99 15.19
C ALA A 364 14.50 3.20 16.30
N ASP A 365 15.35 3.87 17.12
CA ASP A 365 16.06 3.21 18.21
C ASP A 365 15.12 2.66 19.30
N GLY A 366 13.89 3.17 19.42
CA GLY A 366 12.84 2.57 20.24
C GLY A 366 12.50 1.15 19.79
N LEU A 367 12.40 0.93 18.46
CA LEU A 367 12.16 -0.40 17.87
C LEU A 367 13.38 -1.30 18.04
N ASN A 368 14.60 -0.77 17.90
CA ASN A 368 15.82 -1.52 18.13
C ASN A 368 15.92 -2.04 19.56
N ASN A 369 15.52 -1.22 20.55
CA ASN A 369 15.44 -1.64 21.95
C ASN A 369 14.30 -2.63 22.21
N LEU A 370 13.16 -2.47 21.53
CA LEU A 370 12.02 -3.40 21.62
C LEU A 370 12.39 -4.80 21.13
N ALA A 371 13.19 -4.92 20.08
CA ALA A 371 13.65 -6.21 19.53
C ALA A 371 14.41 -7.07 20.56
N LEU A 372 15.04 -6.44 21.56
CA LEU A 372 15.74 -7.13 22.64
C LEU A 372 14.79 -7.64 23.76
N GLY A 373 13.50 -7.29 23.71
CA GLY A 373 12.52 -7.67 24.73
C GLY A 373 11.09 -7.71 24.20
N LEU A 374 10.88 -8.23 23.01
CA LEU A 374 9.61 -8.23 22.28
C LEU A 374 8.43 -8.87 23.02
N THR A 375 8.71 -9.84 23.90
CA THR A 375 7.67 -10.55 24.68
C THR A 375 6.81 -9.64 25.54
N HIS A 376 7.29 -8.47 25.89
CA HIS A 376 6.54 -7.50 26.70
C HIS A 376 5.47 -6.76 25.89
N LEU A 377 5.59 -6.70 24.56
CA LEU A 377 4.71 -5.91 23.69
C LEU A 377 3.23 -6.34 23.80
N ARG A 378 2.98 -7.66 23.83
CA ARG A 378 1.61 -8.21 23.92
C ARG A 378 0.88 -7.89 25.23
N HIS A 379 1.63 -7.41 26.24
CA HIS A 379 1.12 -7.01 27.54
C HIS A 379 1.07 -5.49 27.72
N ALA A 380 1.24 -4.74 26.62
CA ALA A 380 1.15 -3.27 26.66
C ALA A 380 -0.24 -2.84 27.15
N LYS A 381 -0.28 -1.93 28.10
CA LYS A 381 -1.53 -1.37 28.64
C LYS A 381 -2.33 -0.62 27.57
N THR A 382 -1.63 0.08 26.68
CA THR A 382 -2.17 0.70 25.48
C THR A 382 -1.37 0.22 24.28
N ALA A 383 -2.03 -0.33 23.28
CA ALA A 383 -1.40 -0.83 22.06
C ALA A 383 -0.63 0.30 21.34
N PRO A 384 0.71 0.21 21.19
CA PRO A 384 1.49 1.21 20.48
C PRO A 384 1.30 1.15 18.97
N ILE A 385 1.62 2.25 18.29
CA ILE A 385 1.92 2.24 16.86
C ILE A 385 3.43 2.03 16.70
N LEU A 386 3.82 0.98 16.00
CA LEU A 386 5.21 0.71 15.61
C LEU A 386 5.42 1.12 14.16
N THR A 387 6.55 1.74 13.86
CA THR A 387 6.84 2.28 12.52
C THR A 387 8.11 1.72 11.90
N PRO A 388 8.32 0.37 11.84
CA PRO A 388 9.56 -0.19 11.33
C PRO A 388 9.71 0.02 9.80
N HIS A 389 10.93 0.30 9.35
CA HIS A 389 11.34 0.02 7.98
C HIS A 389 11.70 -1.49 7.84
N PRO A 390 11.85 -2.05 6.62
CA PRO A 390 12.08 -3.49 6.47
C PRO A 390 13.26 -4.05 7.29
N GLY A 391 14.34 -3.30 7.47
CA GLY A 391 15.49 -3.72 8.29
C GLY A 391 15.20 -3.74 9.80
N GLU A 392 14.40 -2.80 10.31
CA GLU A 392 13.91 -2.81 11.70
C GLU A 392 12.93 -3.95 11.92
N MET A 393 12.02 -4.17 10.95
CA MET A 393 11.09 -5.30 11.00
C MET A 393 11.83 -6.64 11.02
N ALA A 394 12.86 -6.79 10.19
CA ALA A 394 13.70 -7.99 10.15
C ALA A 394 14.30 -8.30 11.53
N ARG A 395 14.82 -7.27 12.23
CA ARG A 395 15.32 -7.42 13.60
C ARG A 395 14.25 -7.82 14.61
N LEU A 396 13.04 -7.22 14.50
CA LEU A 396 11.91 -7.55 15.38
C LEU A 396 11.47 -9.00 15.26
N ILE A 397 11.51 -9.58 14.05
CA ILE A 397 11.05 -10.97 13.80
C ILE A 397 12.18 -12.00 13.70
N GLY A 398 13.44 -11.58 13.87
CA GLY A 398 14.60 -12.48 13.78
C GLY A 398 14.81 -13.07 12.37
N LYS A 399 14.48 -12.32 11.31
CA LYS A 399 14.66 -12.72 9.91
C LYS A 399 15.56 -11.72 9.18
N ASP A 400 15.84 -11.97 7.90
CA ASP A 400 16.51 -11.01 7.03
C ASP A 400 15.52 -10.05 6.34
N THR A 401 16.07 -9.00 5.75
CA THR A 401 15.27 -7.98 5.05
C THR A 401 14.64 -8.51 3.76
N ALA A 402 15.25 -9.51 3.11
CA ALA A 402 14.72 -10.14 1.92
C ALA A 402 13.44 -10.90 2.22
N ALA A 403 13.40 -11.65 3.33
CA ALA A 403 12.20 -12.34 3.80
C ALA A 403 11.05 -11.35 4.12
N VAL A 404 11.37 -10.19 4.72
CA VAL A 404 10.34 -9.14 4.97
C VAL A 404 9.80 -8.59 3.66
N ASN A 405 10.66 -8.31 2.69
CA ASN A 405 10.24 -7.76 1.40
C ASN A 405 9.47 -8.76 0.53
N ALA A 406 9.74 -10.06 0.70
CA ALA A 406 9.04 -11.12 -0.02
C ALA A 406 7.56 -11.24 0.37
N ASP A 407 7.21 -10.98 1.65
CA ASP A 407 5.82 -11.03 2.13
C ASP A 407 5.53 -9.92 3.14
N ARG A 408 5.50 -8.68 2.68
CA ARG A 408 5.27 -7.51 3.54
C ARG A 408 3.89 -7.51 4.20
N ILE A 409 2.86 -7.94 3.47
CA ILE A 409 1.48 -7.92 3.95
C ILE A 409 1.26 -9.02 4.98
N GLY A 410 1.65 -10.26 4.68
CA GLY A 410 1.50 -11.39 5.60
C GLY A 410 2.29 -11.17 6.89
N ILE A 411 3.54 -10.72 6.79
CA ILE A 411 4.39 -10.39 7.95
C ILE A 411 3.78 -9.27 8.79
N ALA A 412 3.33 -8.17 8.17
CA ALA A 412 2.74 -7.06 8.90
C ALA A 412 1.47 -7.49 9.63
N ARG A 413 0.59 -8.25 8.96
CA ARG A 413 -0.65 -8.77 9.54
C ARG A 413 -0.35 -9.71 10.70
N ALA A 414 0.49 -10.71 10.49
CA ALA A 414 0.81 -11.72 11.51
C ALA A 414 1.42 -11.08 12.76
N PHE A 415 2.38 -10.16 12.58
CA PHE A 415 3.02 -9.46 13.68
C PHE A 415 2.04 -8.59 14.48
N ALA A 416 1.21 -7.81 13.81
CA ALA A 416 0.25 -6.93 14.47
C ALA A 416 -0.78 -7.71 15.31
N VAL A 417 -1.28 -8.83 14.77
CA VAL A 417 -2.21 -9.73 15.46
C VAL A 417 -1.54 -10.44 16.64
N GLU A 418 -0.38 -11.05 16.42
CA GLU A 418 0.34 -11.79 17.45
C GLU A 418 0.72 -10.93 18.65
N HIS A 419 1.23 -9.72 18.38
CA HIS A 419 1.73 -8.83 19.42
C HIS A 419 0.69 -7.79 19.87
N ARG A 420 -0.52 -7.82 19.33
CA ARG A 420 -1.64 -6.90 19.66
C ARG A 420 -1.23 -5.43 19.55
N CYS A 421 -0.52 -5.08 18.49
CA CYS A 421 -0.04 -3.71 18.24
C CYS A 421 -0.51 -3.19 16.89
N HIS A 422 -0.43 -1.88 16.71
CA HIS A 422 -0.58 -1.24 15.41
C HIS A 422 0.77 -1.19 14.71
N LEU A 423 0.82 -1.43 13.40
CA LEU A 423 2.07 -1.49 12.65
C LEU A 423 2.00 -0.65 11.38
N VAL A 424 3.02 0.14 11.14
CA VAL A 424 3.29 0.85 9.88
C VAL A 424 4.61 0.32 9.30
N LEU A 425 4.54 -0.68 8.43
CA LEU A 425 5.72 -1.21 7.74
C LEU A 425 6.09 -0.28 6.58
N LYS A 426 7.09 0.58 6.83
CA LYS A 426 7.56 1.63 5.91
C LYS A 426 8.14 1.03 4.62
N GLY A 427 8.11 1.81 3.54
CA GLY A 427 8.65 1.49 2.20
C GLY A 427 7.68 1.86 1.09
N ALA A 428 8.06 1.60 -0.16
CA ALA A 428 7.17 1.79 -1.29
C ALA A 428 5.88 1.00 -1.07
N ARG A 429 4.71 1.67 -1.21
CA ARG A 429 3.43 1.09 -0.81
C ARG A 429 3.44 0.68 0.68
N THR A 430 3.65 1.64 1.57
CA THR A 430 3.64 1.42 3.02
C THR A 430 2.40 0.61 3.43
N VAL A 431 2.63 -0.45 4.21
CA VAL A 431 1.58 -1.34 4.72
C VAL A 431 1.26 -0.98 6.16
N ILE A 432 -0.01 -0.72 6.43
CA ILE A 432 -0.55 -0.50 7.77
C ILE A 432 -1.28 -1.78 8.20
N ALA A 433 -1.00 -2.28 9.40
CA ALA A 433 -1.71 -3.41 9.98
C ALA A 433 -2.26 -3.06 11.37
N THR A 434 -3.47 -3.56 11.66
CA THR A 434 -4.10 -3.38 12.97
C THR A 434 -4.07 -4.66 13.80
N PRO A 435 -4.24 -4.58 15.13
CA PRO A 435 -4.34 -5.77 15.99
C PRO A 435 -5.45 -6.76 15.60
N GLN A 436 -6.45 -6.30 14.83
CA GLN A 436 -7.55 -7.12 14.32
C GLN A 436 -7.24 -7.76 12.95
N GLY A 437 -6.04 -7.55 12.42
CA GLY A 437 -5.61 -8.11 11.13
C GLY A 437 -6.08 -7.36 9.89
N LYS A 438 -6.69 -6.17 10.05
CA LYS A 438 -6.99 -5.30 8.91
C LYS A 438 -5.70 -4.76 8.30
N ILE A 439 -5.68 -4.64 6.99
CA ILE A 439 -4.55 -4.12 6.20
C ILE A 439 -4.98 -2.90 5.41
N PHE A 440 -4.16 -1.84 5.46
CA PHE A 440 -4.31 -0.69 4.58
C PHE A 440 -3.00 -0.48 3.82
N ILE A 441 -3.12 -0.28 2.51
CA ILE A 441 -1.98 -0.08 1.60
C ILE A 441 -1.99 1.38 1.18
N ASN A 442 -0.88 2.07 1.37
CA ASN A 442 -0.76 3.48 1.01
C ASN A 442 -0.26 3.65 -0.44
N PRO A 443 -1.02 4.33 -1.32
CA PRO A 443 -0.59 4.55 -2.70
C PRO A 443 0.38 5.72 -2.89
N THR A 444 0.53 6.61 -1.90
CA THR A 444 1.29 7.86 -2.03
C THR A 444 2.75 7.70 -1.64
N GLY A 445 3.59 8.60 -2.13
CA GLY A 445 5.03 8.61 -1.94
C GLY A 445 5.80 8.15 -3.17
N ASN A 446 7.05 8.61 -3.29
CA ASN A 446 7.92 8.38 -4.44
C ASN A 446 9.36 8.06 -4.00
N ALA A 447 10.23 7.74 -4.97
CA ALA A 447 11.61 7.35 -4.70
C ALA A 447 12.45 8.48 -4.10
N GLY A 448 12.11 9.75 -4.33
CA GLY A 448 12.78 10.90 -3.71
C GLY A 448 12.69 10.91 -2.19
N MET A 449 11.69 10.25 -1.62
CA MET A 449 11.55 10.10 -0.16
C MET A 449 12.53 9.11 0.48
N ALA A 450 13.41 8.47 -0.30
CA ALA A 450 14.45 7.58 0.22
C ALA A 450 15.64 8.39 0.77
N SER A 451 15.39 9.27 1.74
CA SER A 451 16.39 10.11 2.40
C SER A 451 16.26 10.06 3.92
N ALA A 452 17.33 10.45 4.62
CA ALA A 452 17.37 10.43 6.09
C ALA A 452 16.34 11.40 6.70
N GLY A 453 15.78 11.03 7.86
CA GLY A 453 14.83 11.86 8.61
C GLY A 453 13.36 11.71 8.19
N MET A 454 13.05 11.04 7.07
CA MET A 454 11.67 10.82 6.63
C MET A 454 10.84 10.02 7.66
N GLY A 455 11.46 9.03 8.32
CA GLY A 455 10.84 8.27 9.42
C GLY A 455 10.50 9.14 10.61
N ASP A 456 11.47 9.99 11.04
CA ASP A 456 11.27 10.89 12.17
C ASP A 456 10.12 11.87 11.95
N VAL A 457 9.99 12.37 10.70
CA VAL A 457 8.86 13.22 10.30
C VAL A 457 7.55 12.45 10.37
N LEU A 458 7.49 11.23 9.85
CA LEU A 458 6.28 10.40 9.93
C LEU A 458 5.88 10.11 11.37
N ALA A 459 6.83 9.76 12.24
CA ALA A 459 6.58 9.51 13.64
C ALA A 459 6.02 10.75 14.36
N GLY A 460 6.55 11.94 14.05
CA GLY A 460 6.01 13.22 14.54
C GLY A 460 4.58 13.50 14.07
N ILE A 461 4.27 13.25 12.79
CA ILE A 461 2.92 13.38 12.23
C ILE A 461 1.93 12.47 12.96
N LEU A 462 2.26 11.17 13.09
CA LEU A 462 1.40 10.18 13.74
C LEU A 462 1.10 10.57 15.19
N THR A 463 2.13 10.98 15.92
CA THR A 463 1.98 11.39 17.32
C THR A 463 1.09 12.63 17.45
N ALA A 464 1.23 13.59 16.54
CA ALA A 464 0.39 14.79 16.52
C ALA A 464 -1.09 14.46 16.24
N LEU A 465 -1.37 13.54 15.35
CA LEU A 465 -2.73 13.10 15.04
C LEU A 465 -3.35 12.36 16.24
N LEU A 466 -2.60 11.50 16.91
CA LEU A 466 -3.03 10.86 18.16
C LEU A 466 -3.34 11.90 19.26
N GLY A 467 -2.47 12.87 19.44
CA GLY A 467 -2.65 13.93 20.42
C GLY A 467 -3.87 14.83 20.15
N GLN A 468 -4.27 14.97 18.89
CA GLN A 468 -5.49 15.66 18.46
C GLN A 468 -6.75 14.80 18.59
N GLY A 469 -6.64 13.57 19.13
CA GLY A 469 -7.77 12.71 19.45
C GLY A 469 -8.18 11.71 18.38
N LEU A 470 -7.39 11.54 17.30
CA LEU A 470 -7.65 10.44 16.36
C LEU A 470 -7.30 9.11 17.05
N ASN A 471 -8.12 8.08 16.77
CA ASN A 471 -7.73 6.71 17.12
C ASN A 471 -6.52 6.24 16.30
N ALA A 472 -5.86 5.17 16.71
CA ALA A 472 -4.63 4.70 16.10
C ALA A 472 -4.80 4.32 14.60
N GLU A 473 -5.91 3.67 14.22
CA GLU A 473 -6.20 3.30 12.83
C GLU A 473 -6.29 4.54 11.94
N ASP A 474 -7.07 5.54 12.34
CA ASP A 474 -7.28 6.77 11.57
C ASP A 474 -6.02 7.64 11.52
N ALA A 475 -5.28 7.72 12.64
CA ALA A 475 -4.00 8.43 12.70
C ALA A 475 -2.97 7.81 11.73
N MET A 476 -2.89 6.48 11.66
CA MET A 476 -2.00 5.80 10.71
C MET A 476 -2.43 6.04 9.26
N LYS A 477 -3.72 5.87 8.94
CA LYS A 477 -4.24 6.09 7.58
C LYS A 477 -3.97 7.51 7.10
N LEU A 478 -4.35 8.51 7.89
CA LEU A 478 -4.14 9.92 7.54
C LEU A 478 -2.65 10.27 7.50
N GLY A 479 -1.89 9.90 8.54
CA GLY A 479 -0.49 10.29 8.66
C GLY A 479 0.39 9.72 7.56
N VAL A 480 0.25 8.43 7.26
CA VAL A 480 1.01 7.76 6.19
C VAL A 480 0.64 8.31 4.82
N TYR A 481 -0.67 8.50 4.56
CA TYR A 481 -1.13 9.08 3.30
C TYR A 481 -0.65 10.52 3.12
N LEU A 482 -0.80 11.37 4.13
CA LEU A 482 -0.37 12.78 4.12
C LEU A 482 1.14 12.90 3.86
N HIS A 483 1.95 12.09 4.56
CA HIS A 483 3.40 12.06 4.40
C HIS A 483 3.82 11.79 2.95
N GLY A 484 3.28 10.73 2.34
CA GLY A 484 3.55 10.41 0.94
C GLY A 484 2.95 11.41 -0.03
N PHE A 485 1.72 11.90 0.21
CA PHE A 485 1.05 12.90 -0.62
C PHE A 485 1.83 14.21 -0.74
N ILE A 486 2.47 14.66 0.37
CA ILE A 486 3.34 15.83 0.33
C ILE A 486 4.60 15.51 -0.46
N GLY A 487 5.21 14.33 -0.27
CA GLY A 487 6.35 13.89 -1.06
C GLY A 487 6.08 13.92 -2.56
N ASP A 488 4.91 13.45 -3.00
CA ASP A 488 4.49 13.49 -4.39
C ASP A 488 4.33 14.92 -4.92
N ARG A 489 3.78 15.81 -4.11
CA ARG A 489 3.64 17.23 -4.47
C ARG A 489 4.98 17.96 -4.59
N VAL A 490 5.91 17.67 -3.68
CA VAL A 490 7.27 18.23 -3.73
C VAL A 490 8.01 17.69 -4.96
N ALA A 491 7.94 16.39 -5.21
CA ALA A 491 8.56 15.77 -6.38
C ALA A 491 7.99 16.33 -7.70
N ALA A 492 6.68 16.54 -7.76
CA ALA A 492 6.05 17.16 -8.94
C ALA A 492 6.48 18.61 -9.19
N ALA A 493 6.83 19.36 -8.15
CA ALA A 493 7.25 20.74 -8.24
C ALA A 493 8.77 20.91 -8.48
N SER A 494 9.61 20.04 -7.91
CA SER A 494 11.07 20.20 -7.82
C SER A 494 11.87 19.00 -8.30
N GLY A 495 11.22 17.88 -8.67
CA GLY A 495 11.87 16.61 -8.95
C GLY A 495 12.06 15.76 -7.71
N GLU A 496 12.42 14.49 -7.91
CA GLU A 496 12.65 13.54 -6.82
C GLU A 496 14.03 13.66 -6.19
N VAL A 497 15.03 14.03 -7.00
CA VAL A 497 16.44 14.11 -6.56
C VAL A 497 16.62 15.34 -5.68
N GLY A 498 17.12 15.12 -4.46
CA GLY A 498 17.39 16.21 -3.50
C GLY A 498 16.22 16.51 -2.55
N LEU A 499 15.12 15.75 -2.60
CA LEU A 499 14.02 15.85 -1.64
C LEU A 499 14.52 15.45 -0.24
N ILE A 500 14.32 16.33 0.75
CA ILE A 500 14.73 16.12 2.13
C ILE A 500 13.54 16.20 3.10
N ALA A 501 13.73 15.68 4.30
CA ALA A 501 12.69 15.62 5.35
C ALA A 501 12.06 16.98 5.68
N SER A 502 12.85 18.07 5.63
CA SER A 502 12.36 19.43 5.86
C SER A 502 11.34 19.89 4.80
N ASP A 503 11.41 19.41 3.56
CA ASP A 503 10.45 19.74 2.52
C ASP A 503 9.07 19.18 2.87
N ILE A 504 9.03 17.96 3.39
CA ILE A 504 7.78 17.37 3.90
C ILE A 504 7.20 18.21 5.03
N ILE A 505 8.02 18.58 6.03
CA ILE A 505 7.60 19.41 7.17
C ILE A 505 7.02 20.74 6.69
N ASN A 506 7.68 21.39 5.74
CA ASN A 506 7.22 22.68 5.18
C ASN A 506 5.91 22.53 4.40
N GLY A 507 5.71 21.39 3.76
CA GLY A 507 4.50 21.06 3.01
C GLY A 507 3.28 20.66 3.86
N LEU A 508 3.45 20.33 5.15
CA LEU A 508 2.38 19.79 6.01
C LEU A 508 1.13 20.68 6.08
N PRO A 509 1.21 22.01 6.33
CA PRO A 509 0.00 22.84 6.40
C PRO A 509 -0.78 22.88 5.08
N ALA A 510 -0.06 23.02 3.97
CA ALA A 510 -0.67 23.02 2.64
C ALA A 510 -1.25 21.66 2.23
N GLY A 511 -0.58 20.57 2.62
CA GLY A 511 -1.05 19.19 2.42
C GLY A 511 -2.35 18.91 3.16
N LEU A 512 -2.42 19.26 4.45
CA LEU A 512 -3.64 19.13 5.25
C LEU A 512 -4.79 19.94 4.67
N SER A 513 -4.54 21.20 4.27
CA SER A 513 -5.54 22.06 3.63
C SER A 513 -6.06 21.45 2.31
N ALA A 514 -5.15 20.93 1.48
CA ALA A 514 -5.51 20.32 0.20
C ALA A 514 -6.32 19.01 0.37
N LEU A 515 -6.04 18.23 1.42
CA LEU A 515 -6.84 17.05 1.75
C LEU A 515 -8.21 17.47 2.31
N ALA A 516 -8.27 18.45 3.19
CA ALA A 516 -9.54 18.94 3.75
C ALA A 516 -10.48 19.50 2.68
N ALA A 517 -9.96 20.19 1.66
CA ALA A 517 -10.73 20.72 0.53
C ALA A 517 -11.36 19.62 -0.34
N ALA A 518 -10.84 18.41 -0.34
CA ALA A 518 -11.39 17.28 -1.11
C ALA A 518 -12.63 16.62 -0.45
N LYS A 519 -13.14 17.18 0.65
CA LYS A 519 -14.42 16.75 1.28
C LYS A 519 -15.64 17.26 0.50
N SER A 520 -15.48 18.31 -0.27
CA SER A 520 -16.48 18.87 -1.18
C SER A 520 -16.42 18.20 -2.55
#